data_24925e2e17f0165809665c66c06b5bb2
#
_entry.id   24925e2e17f0165809665c66c06b5bb2
#
_cell.length_a   1.000
_cell.length_b   1.000
_cell.length_c   1.000
_cell.angle_alpha   90.00
_cell.angle_beta   90.00
_cell.angle_gamma   90.00
#
_symmetry.space_group_name_H-M   'P 1'
#
loop_
_entity.id
_entity.type
_entity.pdbx_description
1 polymer ?
#
loop_
_entity_poly.entity_id
_entity_poly.type
_entity_poly.pdbx_seq_one_letter_code
_entity_poly.pdbx_strand_id
1 'polypeptide(L)'
;MSQINISNLTFEYDGSYDRIFDNVSFTIDTNWRLGFIGRNGRGKTTFLKLLMGSYEYRGTITANVGFEYFPFDVRDSSPTATTLDIAYKICPYLEQWELERELDLMDFDTDKLFTPYKIMSPGEQTKLMLAVLFLKENRFLLIDEPTNHLDSFSRRIVSDYLKSKKGFILVSHDRNFVDNCVDHILSINRSNIELQQGNFSSWYENKTRQDTFELSENEKLLKEIDRLNRAAQRSARWSDKAERSKIGFDPARKEKSIGLRSYEGEKS
;
A
#
# COMPACT_ATOMS: atom_id res chain seq x y z
N MET A 1 7.81 2.32 24.30
CA MET A 1 7.50 1.98 22.92
C MET A 1 7.63 3.26 22.11
N SER A 2 8.46 3.26 21.10
CA SER A 2 8.60 4.42 20.21
C SER A 2 7.62 4.28 19.06
N GLN A 3 7.10 5.41 18.57
CA GLN A 3 6.14 5.44 17.48
C GLN A 3 6.61 6.38 16.38
N ILE A 4 6.28 6.05 15.16
CA ILE A 4 6.43 6.89 13.98
C ILE A 4 5.03 7.39 13.65
N ASN A 5 4.79 8.69 13.82
CA ASN A 5 3.48 9.29 13.56
C ASN A 5 3.52 10.04 12.24
N ILE A 6 2.65 9.68 11.35
CA ILE A 6 2.41 10.33 10.07
C ILE A 6 1.06 11.06 10.17
N SER A 7 1.05 12.36 9.91
CA SER A 7 -0.14 13.19 10.02
C SER A 7 -0.31 14.07 8.79
N ASN A 8 -1.48 13.94 8.13
CA ASN A 8 -1.90 14.73 6.97
C ASN A 8 -0.88 14.73 5.83
N LEU A 9 -0.18 13.59 5.63
CA LEU A 9 0.82 13.44 4.59
C LEU A 9 0.19 13.58 3.22
N THR A 10 0.64 14.60 2.48
CA THR A 10 0.26 14.84 1.09
C THR A 10 1.52 15.03 0.27
N PHE A 11 1.63 14.28 -0.82
CA PHE A 11 2.79 14.34 -1.72
C PHE A 11 2.40 14.15 -3.18
N GLU A 12 3.01 14.97 -4.03
CA GLU A 12 2.96 14.91 -5.49
C GLU A 12 4.36 15.22 -6.05
N TYR A 13 4.74 14.61 -7.16
CA TYR A 13 6.00 14.97 -7.83
C TYR A 13 5.87 16.29 -8.56
N ASP A 14 6.94 17.06 -8.61
CA ASP A 14 6.99 18.30 -9.37
C ASP A 14 6.63 18.06 -10.83
N GLY A 15 5.65 18.85 -11.32
CA GLY A 15 5.14 18.72 -12.68
C GLY A 15 4.14 17.59 -12.92
N SER A 16 3.74 16.87 -11.88
CA SER A 16 2.65 15.87 -11.95
C SER A 16 1.38 16.45 -11.33
N TYR A 17 0.23 16.16 -11.95
CA TYR A 17 -1.08 16.46 -11.37
C TYR A 17 -1.62 15.32 -10.50
N ASP A 18 -0.95 14.17 -10.53
CA ASP A 18 -1.38 12.99 -9.77
C ASP A 18 -0.76 13.00 -8.38
N ARG A 19 -1.60 13.08 -7.35
CA ARG A 19 -1.18 12.94 -5.96
C ARG A 19 -0.86 11.47 -5.67
N ILE A 20 0.34 11.24 -5.15
CA ILE A 20 0.76 9.91 -4.67
C ILE A 20 0.15 9.61 -3.31
N PHE A 21 0.16 10.63 -2.41
CA PHE A 21 -0.49 10.57 -1.11
C PHE A 21 -1.39 11.80 -0.95
N ASP A 22 -2.59 11.61 -0.41
CA ASP A 22 -3.56 12.68 -0.20
C ASP A 22 -4.12 12.62 1.22
N ASN A 23 -3.62 13.51 2.09
CA ASN A 23 -4.05 13.66 3.48
C ASN A 23 -4.03 12.36 4.30
N VAL A 24 -2.97 11.58 4.18
CA VAL A 24 -2.84 10.27 4.83
C VAL A 24 -2.34 10.43 6.26
N SER A 25 -2.98 9.75 7.21
CA SER A 25 -2.58 9.78 8.62
C SER A 25 -2.66 8.38 9.24
N PHE A 26 -1.55 7.94 9.84
CA PHE A 26 -1.47 6.67 10.58
C PHE A 26 -0.23 6.66 11.46
N THR A 27 -0.16 5.65 12.35
CA THR A 27 0.94 5.47 13.30
C THR A 27 1.55 4.09 13.12
N ILE A 28 2.88 4.00 13.16
CA ILE A 28 3.65 2.77 13.12
C ILE A 28 4.36 2.59 14.47
N ASP A 29 4.26 1.41 15.09
CA ASP A 29 5.12 1.06 16.22
C ASP A 29 6.48 0.60 15.71
N THR A 30 7.56 1.11 16.34
CA THR A 30 8.94 0.80 15.95
C THR A 30 9.34 -0.66 16.20
N ASN A 31 8.51 -1.48 16.83
CA ASN A 31 8.75 -2.91 17.01
C ASN A 31 8.07 -3.78 15.95
N TRP A 32 7.23 -3.20 15.10
CA TRP A 32 6.51 -3.96 14.08
C TRP A 32 7.41 -4.39 12.93
N ARG A 33 7.03 -5.51 12.35
CA ARG A 33 7.56 -6.02 11.09
C ARG A 33 6.51 -5.77 10.03
N LEU A 34 6.62 -4.63 9.34
CA LEU A 34 5.64 -4.20 8.37
C LEU A 34 5.93 -4.71 6.97
N GLY A 35 4.96 -5.38 6.35
CA GLY A 35 4.95 -5.63 4.90
C GLY A 35 4.27 -4.48 4.18
N PHE A 36 4.99 -3.75 3.34
CA PHE A 36 4.40 -2.66 2.56
C PHE A 36 4.05 -3.14 1.16
N ILE A 37 2.76 -3.26 0.89
CA ILE A 37 2.20 -3.85 -0.32
C ILE A 37 1.39 -2.86 -1.13
N GLY A 38 1.30 -3.11 -2.42
CA GLY A 38 0.55 -2.27 -3.37
C GLY A 38 1.01 -2.51 -4.80
N ARG A 39 0.22 -2.06 -5.77
CA ARG A 39 0.58 -2.18 -7.18
C ARG A 39 1.86 -1.39 -7.50
N ASN A 40 2.59 -1.81 -8.54
CA ASN A 40 3.77 -1.07 -9.01
C ASN A 40 3.40 0.36 -9.42
N GLY A 41 4.31 1.30 -9.17
CA GLY A 41 4.07 2.72 -9.44
C GLY A 41 3.14 3.43 -8.46
N ARG A 42 2.68 2.79 -7.38
CA ARG A 42 1.76 3.40 -6.40
C ARG A 42 2.46 4.15 -5.27
N GLY A 43 3.77 4.33 -5.33
CA GLY A 43 4.49 5.17 -4.37
C GLY A 43 5.13 4.42 -3.19
N LYS A 44 5.31 3.08 -3.23
CA LYS A 44 5.99 2.35 -2.15
C LYS A 44 7.39 2.90 -1.87
N THR A 45 8.27 2.89 -2.86
CA THR A 45 9.62 3.45 -2.75
C THR A 45 9.60 4.95 -2.45
N THR A 46 8.59 5.69 -2.98
CA THR A 46 8.40 7.11 -2.68
C THR A 46 8.14 7.33 -1.19
N PHE A 47 7.27 6.51 -0.59
CA PHE A 47 7.00 6.58 0.84
C PHE A 47 8.26 6.33 1.68
N LEU A 48 9.05 5.30 1.33
CA LEU A 48 10.32 5.04 2.02
C LEU A 48 11.28 6.23 1.93
N LYS A 49 11.35 6.88 0.75
CA LYS A 49 12.18 8.08 0.55
C LYS A 49 11.64 9.31 1.30
N LEU A 50 10.32 9.43 1.48
CA LEU A 50 9.71 10.46 2.33
C LEU A 50 10.10 10.28 3.79
N LEU A 51 10.10 9.04 4.31
CA LEU A 51 10.59 8.73 5.66
C LEU A 51 12.06 9.10 5.83
N MET A 52 12.87 8.93 4.77
CA MET A 52 14.29 9.34 4.74
C MET A 52 14.49 10.86 4.61
N GLY A 53 13.43 11.64 4.45
CA GLY A 53 13.52 13.09 4.21
C GLY A 53 14.09 13.47 2.84
N SER A 54 14.03 12.57 1.84
CA SER A 54 14.58 12.82 0.50
C SER A 54 13.71 13.73 -0.36
N TYR A 55 12.47 13.98 0.03
CA TYR A 55 11.52 14.83 -0.69
C TYR A 55 10.81 15.77 0.28
N GLU A 56 10.47 16.95 -0.20
CA GLU A 56 9.57 17.87 0.50
C GLU A 56 8.12 17.35 0.39
N TYR A 57 7.36 17.47 1.47
CA TYR A 57 5.96 17.04 1.55
C TYR A 57 5.13 17.99 2.42
N ARG A 58 3.82 17.91 2.30
CA ARG A 58 2.89 18.58 3.21
C ARG A 58 2.45 17.60 4.29
N GLY A 59 2.27 18.11 5.51
CA GLY A 59 1.97 17.31 6.69
C GLY A 59 3.17 17.16 7.61
N THR A 60 3.13 16.15 8.49
CA THR A 60 4.20 15.93 9.50
C THR A 60 4.52 14.45 9.61
N ILE A 61 5.81 14.13 9.66
CA ILE A 61 6.33 12.81 10.05
C ILE A 61 7.18 13.02 11.29
N THR A 62 6.80 12.42 12.42
CA THR A 62 7.55 12.49 13.67
C THR A 62 7.98 11.10 14.09
N ALA A 63 9.26 10.94 14.40
CA ALA A 63 9.84 9.70 14.87
C ALA A 63 10.95 9.97 15.89
N ASN A 64 11.06 9.11 16.91
CA ASN A 64 12.17 9.15 17.88
C ASN A 64 13.30 8.19 17.51
N VAL A 65 13.28 7.66 16.28
CA VAL A 65 14.29 6.75 15.73
C VAL A 65 14.77 7.29 14.39
N GLY A 66 16.02 6.99 14.04
CA GLY A 66 16.51 7.28 12.69
C GLY A 66 16.02 6.22 11.70
N PHE A 67 16.01 6.57 10.43
CA PHE A 67 15.70 5.63 9.35
C PHE A 67 16.98 5.20 8.64
N GLU A 68 17.03 3.95 8.20
CA GLU A 68 18.08 3.41 7.34
C GLU A 68 17.45 2.66 6.17
N TYR A 69 18.00 2.87 4.98
CA TYR A 69 17.45 2.32 3.75
C TYR A 69 18.34 1.20 3.19
N PHE A 70 17.71 0.13 2.78
CA PHE A 70 18.33 -0.95 2.02
C PHE A 70 17.73 -0.96 0.59
N PRO A 71 18.55 -1.12 -0.46
CA PRO A 71 19.98 -1.41 -0.45
C PRO A 71 20.86 -0.15 -0.28
N PHE A 72 22.03 -0.32 0.34
CA PHE A 72 23.05 0.72 0.39
C PHE A 72 23.75 0.91 -0.94
N ASP A 73 24.08 2.15 -1.26
CA ASP A 73 24.98 2.47 -2.38
C ASP A 73 26.45 2.33 -1.94
N VAL A 74 27.11 1.32 -2.49
CA VAL A 74 28.53 1.03 -2.23
C VAL A 74 29.42 1.27 -3.46
N ARG A 75 28.86 1.91 -4.51
CA ARG A 75 29.56 2.11 -5.79
C ARG A 75 30.89 2.86 -5.67
N ASP A 76 31.00 3.79 -4.73
CA ASP A 76 32.19 4.60 -4.47
C ASP A 76 33.26 3.90 -3.62
N SER A 77 33.14 2.58 -3.41
CA SER A 77 34.13 1.84 -2.62
C SER A 77 35.29 1.38 -3.49
N SER A 78 36.50 1.37 -2.89
CA SER A 78 37.71 0.88 -3.58
C SER A 78 37.48 -0.52 -4.17
N PRO A 79 38.01 -0.81 -5.37
CA PRO A 79 37.96 -2.15 -5.92
C PRO A 79 38.57 -3.25 -5.05
N THR A 80 39.50 -2.87 -4.19
CA THR A 80 40.22 -3.76 -3.28
C THR A 80 39.67 -3.78 -1.86
N ALA A 81 38.62 -2.98 -1.56
CA ALA A 81 38.01 -2.97 -0.25
C ALA A 81 37.46 -4.36 0.09
N THR A 82 37.85 -4.86 1.25
CA THR A 82 37.33 -6.13 1.75
C THR A 82 35.85 -6.01 2.13
N THR A 83 35.18 -7.13 2.27
CA THR A 83 33.80 -7.19 2.73
C THR A 83 33.64 -6.56 4.11
N LEU A 84 34.63 -6.78 4.99
CA LEU A 84 34.68 -6.18 6.32
C LEU A 84 34.88 -4.66 6.26
N ASP A 85 35.72 -4.15 5.34
CA ASP A 85 35.91 -2.70 5.17
C ASP A 85 34.60 -2.03 4.76
N ILE A 86 33.79 -2.69 3.91
CA ILE A 86 32.47 -2.19 3.54
C ILE A 86 31.53 -2.18 4.76
N ALA A 87 31.55 -3.22 5.59
CA ALA A 87 30.75 -3.27 6.81
C ALA A 87 31.10 -2.10 7.75
N TYR A 88 32.39 -1.83 7.99
CA TYR A 88 32.84 -0.70 8.78
C TYR A 88 32.51 0.66 8.17
N LYS A 89 32.55 0.77 6.84
CA LYS A 89 32.13 2.01 6.15
C LYS A 89 30.64 2.33 6.42
N ILE A 90 29.79 1.30 6.45
CA ILE A 90 28.34 1.43 6.68
C ILE A 90 28.04 1.63 8.17
N CYS A 91 28.74 0.90 9.05
CA CYS A 91 28.58 0.96 10.50
C CYS A 91 29.96 1.04 11.18
N PRO A 92 30.51 2.25 11.42
CA PRO A 92 31.87 2.44 11.96
C PRO A 92 32.09 1.89 13.37
N TYR A 93 31.02 1.71 14.14
CA TYR A 93 31.07 1.21 15.53
C TYR A 93 30.75 -0.27 15.65
N LEU A 94 30.73 -0.98 14.52
CA LEU A 94 30.46 -2.39 14.43
C LEU A 94 31.57 -3.19 15.14
N GLU A 95 31.19 -4.14 15.98
CA GLU A 95 32.10 -5.16 16.46
C GLU A 95 32.09 -6.37 15.52
N GLN A 96 33.25 -6.85 15.09
CA GLN A 96 33.37 -7.95 14.10
C GLN A 96 32.62 -9.19 14.55
N TRP A 97 32.71 -9.58 15.84
CA TRP A 97 32.03 -10.77 16.37
C TRP A 97 30.50 -10.67 16.30
N GLU A 98 29.95 -9.46 16.41
CA GLU A 98 28.51 -9.24 16.25
C GLU A 98 28.08 -9.45 14.80
N LEU A 99 28.88 -8.95 13.85
CA LEU A 99 28.65 -9.17 12.43
C LEU A 99 28.72 -10.66 12.08
N GLU A 100 29.75 -11.37 12.55
CA GLU A 100 29.90 -12.80 12.34
C GLU A 100 28.68 -13.57 12.85
N ARG A 101 28.23 -13.25 14.07
CA ARG A 101 27.01 -13.85 14.65
C ARG A 101 25.76 -13.61 13.81
N GLU A 102 25.57 -12.40 13.30
CA GLU A 102 24.42 -12.08 12.44
C GLU A 102 24.51 -12.78 11.08
N LEU A 103 25.71 -12.93 10.54
CA LEU A 103 25.96 -13.62 9.29
C LEU A 103 25.77 -15.13 9.41
N ASP A 104 26.16 -15.74 10.53
CA ASP A 104 25.93 -17.16 10.83
C ASP A 104 24.42 -17.49 10.81
N LEU A 105 23.57 -16.61 11.33
CA LEU A 105 22.11 -16.77 11.25
C LEU A 105 21.59 -16.81 9.80
N MET A 106 22.36 -16.33 8.84
CA MET A 106 22.01 -16.32 7.41
C MET A 106 22.82 -17.34 6.60
N ASP A 107 23.49 -18.29 7.23
CA ASP A 107 24.32 -19.31 6.57
C ASP A 107 25.31 -18.64 5.58
N PHE A 108 26.09 -17.71 6.13
CA PHE A 108 27.10 -16.98 5.39
C PHE A 108 28.49 -17.43 5.81
N ASP A 109 29.33 -17.70 4.83
CA ASP A 109 30.73 -18.07 5.07
C ASP A 109 31.54 -16.82 5.55
N THR A 110 31.84 -16.78 6.85
CA THR A 110 32.53 -15.64 7.49
C THR A 110 33.96 -15.46 7.01
N ASP A 111 34.62 -16.48 6.46
CA ASP A 111 35.95 -16.32 5.85
C ASP A 111 35.93 -15.33 4.67
N LYS A 112 34.78 -15.14 4.03
CA LYS A 112 34.58 -14.16 2.97
C LYS A 112 34.60 -12.70 3.44
N LEU A 113 34.56 -12.45 4.73
CA LEU A 113 34.72 -11.09 5.26
C LEU A 113 36.07 -10.45 4.86
N PHE A 114 37.09 -11.27 4.67
CA PHE A 114 38.43 -10.82 4.30
C PHE A 114 38.68 -10.83 2.79
N THR A 115 37.69 -11.21 2.00
CA THR A 115 37.78 -11.16 0.55
C THR A 115 37.25 -9.83 -0.01
N PRO A 116 37.68 -9.41 -1.22
CA PRO A 116 37.17 -8.19 -1.84
C PRO A 116 35.65 -8.26 -2.04
N TYR A 117 34.92 -7.24 -1.60
CA TYR A 117 33.46 -7.18 -1.67
C TYR A 117 32.93 -7.38 -3.10
N LYS A 118 33.65 -6.91 -4.12
CA LYS A 118 33.24 -6.98 -5.53
C LYS A 118 33.17 -8.41 -6.10
N ILE A 119 33.90 -9.36 -5.50
CA ILE A 119 33.85 -10.76 -5.96
C ILE A 119 32.73 -11.57 -5.34
N MET A 120 32.04 -11.01 -4.35
CA MET A 120 30.90 -11.66 -3.71
C MET A 120 29.70 -11.74 -4.66
N SER A 121 28.96 -12.83 -4.56
CA SER A 121 27.68 -12.95 -5.25
C SER A 121 26.71 -11.87 -4.76
N PRO A 122 25.76 -11.42 -5.59
CA PRO A 122 24.77 -10.44 -5.17
C PRO A 122 23.92 -10.90 -3.98
N GLY A 123 23.71 -12.22 -3.82
CA GLY A 123 23.03 -12.79 -2.67
C GLY A 123 23.83 -12.64 -1.37
N GLU A 124 25.14 -12.89 -1.41
CA GLU A 124 26.04 -12.68 -0.28
C GLU A 124 26.14 -11.20 0.10
N GLN A 125 26.21 -10.31 -0.89
CA GLN A 125 26.17 -8.87 -0.66
C GLN A 125 24.87 -8.45 0.06
N THR A 126 23.74 -9.03 -0.34
CA THR A 126 22.45 -8.79 0.32
C THR A 126 22.46 -9.24 1.78
N LYS A 127 22.96 -10.45 2.06
CA LYS A 127 23.07 -10.97 3.44
C LYS A 127 23.97 -10.07 4.30
N LEU A 128 25.14 -9.69 3.80
CA LEU A 128 26.03 -8.76 4.50
C LEU A 128 25.34 -7.43 4.83
N MET A 129 24.73 -6.81 3.83
CA MET A 129 24.05 -5.51 4.02
C MET A 129 22.94 -5.59 5.06
N LEU A 130 22.15 -6.65 5.03
CA LEU A 130 21.10 -6.84 6.04
C LEU A 130 21.69 -7.03 7.44
N ALA A 131 22.74 -7.85 7.60
CA ALA A 131 23.41 -8.03 8.88
C ALA A 131 23.91 -6.70 9.46
N VAL A 132 24.65 -5.92 8.65
CA VAL A 132 25.18 -4.61 9.06
C VAL A 132 24.08 -3.64 9.44
N LEU A 133 22.95 -3.63 8.72
CA LEU A 133 21.83 -2.77 9.01
C LEU A 133 21.19 -3.06 10.36
N PHE A 134 20.98 -4.33 10.68
CA PHE A 134 20.37 -4.73 11.94
C PHE A 134 21.28 -4.54 13.15
N LEU A 135 22.57 -4.30 12.93
CA LEU A 135 23.53 -3.93 13.99
C LEU A 135 23.55 -2.42 14.30
N LYS A 136 22.91 -1.60 13.47
CA LYS A 136 22.77 -0.17 13.77
C LYS A 136 21.73 0.07 14.86
N GLU A 137 22.15 0.66 15.97
CA GLU A 137 21.27 0.97 17.08
C GLU A 137 20.28 2.11 16.77
N ASN A 138 19.12 2.08 17.40
CA ASN A 138 18.07 3.11 17.32
C ASN A 138 17.64 3.46 15.90
N ARG A 139 17.61 2.45 15.00
CA ARG A 139 17.19 2.60 13.62
C ARG A 139 15.94 1.79 13.33
N PHE A 140 15.08 2.37 12.48
CA PHE A 140 13.96 1.69 11.87
C PHE A 140 14.30 1.44 10.41
N LEU A 141 14.28 0.18 9.97
CA LEU A 141 14.84 -0.21 8.69
C LEU A 141 13.79 -0.14 7.58
N LEU A 142 14.20 0.40 6.44
CA LEU A 142 13.41 0.51 5.22
C LEU A 142 14.01 -0.42 4.18
N ILE A 143 13.46 -1.64 4.06
CA ILE A 143 14.01 -2.72 3.22
C ILE A 143 13.21 -2.79 1.93
N ASP A 144 13.85 -2.39 0.81
CA ASP A 144 13.21 -2.36 -0.50
C ASP A 144 13.77 -3.47 -1.40
N GLU A 145 12.93 -4.45 -1.74
CA GLU A 145 13.19 -5.57 -2.64
C GLU A 145 14.46 -6.39 -2.34
N PRO A 146 14.65 -6.92 -1.13
CA PRO A 146 15.85 -7.68 -0.79
C PRO A 146 15.93 -9.04 -1.51
N THR A 147 14.82 -9.49 -2.10
CA THR A 147 14.69 -10.80 -2.75
C THR A 147 15.21 -10.85 -4.18
N ASN A 148 15.51 -9.70 -4.81
CA ASN A 148 15.85 -9.61 -6.23
C ASN A 148 17.08 -10.43 -6.65
N HIS A 149 18.02 -10.65 -5.73
CA HIS A 149 19.28 -11.32 -5.99
C HIS A 149 19.47 -12.61 -5.19
N LEU A 150 18.40 -13.08 -4.51
CA LEU A 150 18.44 -14.29 -3.71
C LEU A 150 17.84 -15.47 -4.49
N ASP A 151 18.53 -16.60 -4.46
CA ASP A 151 17.95 -17.87 -4.86
C ASP A 151 16.89 -18.37 -3.86
N SER A 152 16.18 -19.43 -4.17
CA SER A 152 15.09 -19.93 -3.34
C SER A 152 15.54 -20.37 -1.94
N PHE A 153 16.75 -20.90 -1.82
CA PHE A 153 17.32 -21.33 -0.55
C PHE A 153 17.69 -20.10 0.31
N SER A 154 18.42 -19.15 -0.25
CA SER A 154 18.79 -17.90 0.43
C SER A 154 17.57 -17.07 0.83
N ARG A 155 16.51 -17.04 0.00
CA ARG A 155 15.25 -16.38 0.37
C ARG A 155 14.64 -16.95 1.65
N ARG A 156 14.64 -18.27 1.80
CA ARG A 156 14.12 -18.91 3.01
C ARG A 156 14.94 -18.52 4.23
N ILE A 157 16.27 -18.60 4.15
CA ILE A 157 17.17 -18.26 5.25
C ILE A 157 16.99 -16.78 5.65
N VAL A 158 16.99 -15.85 4.68
CA VAL A 158 16.79 -14.42 4.94
C VAL A 158 15.39 -14.15 5.49
N SER A 159 14.38 -14.90 5.05
CA SER A 159 13.02 -14.82 5.61
C SER A 159 13.00 -15.20 7.09
N ASP A 160 13.63 -16.33 7.46
CA ASP A 160 13.70 -16.79 8.84
C ASP A 160 14.52 -15.80 9.72
N TYR A 161 15.59 -15.23 9.15
CA TYR A 161 16.36 -14.18 9.80
C TYR A 161 15.50 -12.95 10.08
N LEU A 162 14.81 -12.39 9.08
CA LEU A 162 13.93 -11.23 9.24
C LEU A 162 12.80 -11.49 10.24
N LYS A 163 12.27 -12.71 10.27
CA LYS A 163 11.25 -13.12 11.24
C LYS A 163 11.74 -12.99 12.69
N SER A 164 13.03 -13.19 12.93
CA SER A 164 13.64 -13.05 14.26
C SER A 164 13.87 -11.59 14.66
N LYS A 165 13.84 -10.67 13.71
CA LYS A 165 14.11 -9.22 13.91
C LYS A 165 12.82 -8.43 14.13
N LYS A 166 12.98 -7.15 14.47
CA LYS A 166 11.90 -6.18 14.68
C LYS A 166 12.30 -4.82 14.12
N GLY A 167 11.32 -3.94 13.93
CA GLY A 167 11.57 -2.55 13.60
C GLY A 167 11.94 -2.33 12.13
N PHE A 168 11.12 -2.82 11.20
CA PHE A 168 11.36 -2.59 9.79
C PHE A 168 10.07 -2.51 8.95
N ILE A 169 10.19 -1.85 7.81
CA ILE A 169 9.26 -1.95 6.69
C ILE A 169 9.92 -2.78 5.59
N LEU A 170 9.21 -3.78 5.09
CA LEU A 170 9.64 -4.64 4.00
C LEU A 170 8.77 -4.41 2.77
N VAL A 171 9.37 -3.98 1.67
CA VAL A 171 8.77 -3.99 0.34
C VAL A 171 9.31 -5.19 -0.41
N SER A 172 8.44 -6.07 -0.87
CA SER A 172 8.81 -7.17 -1.77
C SER A 172 7.64 -7.62 -2.63
N HIS A 173 7.95 -8.12 -3.82
CA HIS A 173 6.98 -8.76 -4.72
C HIS A 173 6.79 -10.24 -4.42
N ASP A 174 7.67 -10.84 -3.64
CA ASP A 174 7.56 -12.24 -3.20
C ASP A 174 6.59 -12.35 -2.02
N ARG A 175 5.36 -12.78 -2.33
CA ARG A 175 4.29 -12.90 -1.35
C ARG A 175 4.61 -13.89 -0.24
N ASN A 176 5.25 -15.02 -0.57
CA ASN A 176 5.62 -16.04 0.41
C ASN A 176 6.70 -15.50 1.36
N PHE A 177 7.64 -14.74 0.83
CA PHE A 177 8.67 -14.09 1.61
C PHE A 177 8.07 -13.08 2.60
N VAL A 178 7.19 -12.19 2.13
CA VAL A 178 6.49 -11.22 2.98
C VAL A 178 5.65 -11.94 4.04
N ASP A 179 4.88 -12.96 3.65
CA ASP A 179 3.97 -13.69 4.55
C ASP A 179 4.70 -14.31 5.76
N ASN A 180 5.91 -14.81 5.54
CA ASN A 180 6.73 -15.41 6.59
C ASN A 180 7.40 -14.41 7.53
N CYS A 181 7.71 -13.19 7.05
CA CYS A 181 8.55 -12.23 7.79
C CYS A 181 7.76 -11.24 8.63
N VAL A 182 6.52 -10.89 8.22
CA VAL A 182 5.81 -9.72 8.75
C VAL A 182 4.67 -10.10 9.69
N ASP A 183 4.30 -9.16 10.56
CA ASP A 183 3.16 -9.26 11.49
C ASP A 183 2.12 -8.15 11.29
N HIS A 184 2.43 -7.17 10.46
CA HIS A 184 1.52 -6.10 10.06
C HIS A 184 1.66 -5.82 8.57
N ILE A 185 0.56 -5.45 7.93
CA ILE A 185 0.51 -5.07 6.52
C ILE A 185 0.12 -3.60 6.39
N LEU A 186 0.95 -2.87 5.67
CA LEU A 186 0.68 -1.52 5.20
C LEU A 186 0.30 -1.61 3.72
N SER A 187 -0.95 -1.36 3.37
CA SER A 187 -1.40 -1.44 1.97
C SER A 187 -1.68 -0.06 1.40
N ILE A 188 -1.18 0.19 0.18
CA ILE A 188 -1.45 1.42 -0.53
C ILE A 188 -2.52 1.20 -1.61
N ASN A 189 -3.66 1.90 -1.46
CA ASN A 189 -4.78 1.90 -2.38
C ASN A 189 -4.98 3.30 -2.98
N ARG A 190 -4.66 3.47 -4.26
CA ARG A 190 -4.64 4.78 -4.93
C ARG A 190 -3.84 5.81 -4.13
N SER A 191 -4.48 6.69 -3.36
CA SER A 191 -3.85 7.74 -2.54
C SER A 191 -4.01 7.52 -1.03
N ASN A 192 -4.64 6.42 -0.62
CA ASN A 192 -4.86 6.09 0.78
C ASN A 192 -3.96 4.93 1.22
N ILE A 193 -3.59 4.94 2.50
CA ILE A 193 -2.81 3.87 3.14
C ILE A 193 -3.66 3.26 4.25
N GLU A 194 -3.73 1.93 4.25
CA GLU A 194 -4.43 1.14 5.26
C GLU A 194 -3.44 0.26 6.01
N LEU A 195 -3.53 0.26 7.32
CA LEU A 195 -2.72 -0.56 8.20
C LEU A 195 -3.58 -1.68 8.80
N GLN A 196 -3.13 -2.91 8.68
CA GLN A 196 -3.81 -4.08 9.22
C GLN A 196 -2.83 -4.98 9.97
N GLN A 197 -3.22 -5.46 11.15
CA GLN A 197 -2.48 -6.51 11.86
C GLN A 197 -2.66 -7.86 11.18
N GLY A 198 -1.59 -8.61 11.08
CA GLY A 198 -1.54 -9.92 10.45
C GLY A 198 -0.49 -10.02 9.35
N ASN A 199 -0.36 -11.19 8.76
CA ASN A 199 0.52 -11.45 7.64
C ASN A 199 -0.17 -11.20 6.28
N PHE A 200 0.55 -11.42 5.18
CA PHE A 200 0.02 -11.20 3.83
C PHE A 200 -1.21 -12.06 3.54
N SER A 201 -1.21 -13.33 3.95
CA SER A 201 -2.33 -14.25 3.72
C SER A 201 -3.60 -13.78 4.40
N SER A 202 -3.53 -13.38 5.68
CA SER A 202 -4.68 -12.85 6.42
C SER A 202 -5.21 -11.54 5.83
N TRP A 203 -4.33 -10.64 5.41
CA TRP A 203 -4.71 -9.42 4.72
C TRP A 203 -5.42 -9.73 3.38
N TYR A 204 -4.85 -10.67 2.60
CA TYR A 204 -5.41 -11.03 1.29
C TYR A 204 -6.81 -11.65 1.40
N GLU A 205 -7.03 -12.51 2.39
CA GLU A 205 -8.35 -13.06 2.67
C GLU A 205 -9.36 -11.98 3.04
N ASN A 206 -8.99 -11.08 3.94
CA ASN A 206 -9.86 -9.98 4.35
C ASN A 206 -10.19 -9.07 3.17
N LYS A 207 -9.18 -8.72 2.35
CA LYS A 207 -9.37 -7.90 1.15
C LYS A 207 -10.28 -8.58 0.13
N THR A 208 -10.09 -9.87 -0.11
CA THR A 208 -10.94 -10.64 -1.02
C THR A 208 -12.40 -10.69 -0.54
N ARG A 209 -12.62 -10.86 0.76
CA ARG A 209 -13.98 -10.83 1.35
C ARG A 209 -14.62 -9.44 1.18
N GLN A 210 -13.87 -8.39 1.42
CA GLN A 210 -14.35 -7.02 1.24
C GLN A 210 -14.70 -6.74 -0.22
N ASP A 211 -13.81 -7.08 -1.15
CA ASP A 211 -14.03 -6.88 -2.60
C ASP A 211 -15.26 -7.66 -3.10
N THR A 212 -15.47 -8.90 -2.63
CA THR A 212 -16.65 -9.69 -2.99
C THR A 212 -17.93 -9.10 -2.40
N PHE A 213 -17.89 -8.56 -1.19
CA PHE A 213 -19.03 -7.89 -0.58
C PHE A 213 -19.40 -6.61 -1.36
N GLU A 214 -18.42 -5.74 -1.64
CA GLU A 214 -18.61 -4.51 -2.43
C GLU A 214 -19.17 -4.80 -3.82
N LEU A 215 -18.69 -5.85 -4.50
CA LEU A 215 -19.23 -6.28 -5.78
C LEU A 215 -20.69 -6.69 -5.67
N SER A 216 -21.04 -7.46 -4.63
CA SER A 216 -22.43 -7.89 -4.41
C SER A 216 -23.39 -6.73 -4.11
N GLU A 217 -22.91 -5.73 -3.36
CA GLU A 217 -23.68 -4.50 -3.09
C GLU A 217 -23.87 -3.66 -4.35
N ASN A 218 -22.80 -3.47 -5.11
CA ASN A 218 -22.87 -2.76 -6.40
C ASN A 218 -23.85 -3.42 -7.38
N GLU A 219 -23.87 -4.76 -7.45
CA GLU A 219 -24.87 -5.48 -8.26
C GLU A 219 -26.30 -5.25 -7.79
N LYS A 220 -26.53 -5.21 -6.47
CA LYS A 220 -27.86 -4.90 -5.91
C LYS A 220 -28.29 -3.48 -6.26
N LEU A 221 -27.40 -2.51 -6.10
CA LEU A 221 -27.66 -1.11 -6.43
C LEU A 221 -27.93 -0.93 -7.93
N LEU A 222 -27.19 -1.59 -8.81
CA LEU A 222 -27.44 -1.55 -10.25
C LEU A 222 -28.83 -2.12 -10.61
N LYS A 223 -29.24 -3.23 -10.00
CA LYS A 223 -30.58 -3.81 -10.19
C LYS A 223 -31.68 -2.86 -9.69
N GLU A 224 -31.46 -2.17 -8.59
CA GLU A 224 -32.40 -1.20 -8.05
C GLU A 224 -32.51 0.05 -8.94
N ILE A 225 -31.40 0.58 -9.43
CA ILE A 225 -31.37 1.68 -10.41
C ILE A 225 -32.16 1.29 -11.68
N ASP A 226 -31.92 0.09 -12.21
CA ASP A 226 -32.64 -0.39 -13.40
C ASP A 226 -34.15 -0.53 -13.12
N ARG A 227 -34.54 -1.04 -11.95
CA ARG A 227 -35.95 -1.10 -11.52
C ARG A 227 -36.58 0.29 -11.44
N LEU A 228 -35.91 1.25 -10.84
CA LEU A 228 -36.40 2.63 -10.72
C LEU A 228 -36.50 3.31 -12.08
N ASN A 229 -35.51 3.12 -12.96
CA ASN A 229 -35.55 3.63 -14.33
C ASN A 229 -36.73 3.08 -15.11
N ARG A 230 -37.00 1.77 -15.02
CA ARG A 230 -38.17 1.15 -15.65
C ARG A 230 -39.49 1.67 -15.08
N ALA A 231 -39.55 1.92 -13.77
CA ALA A 231 -40.73 2.51 -13.13
C ALA A 231 -40.93 3.95 -13.57
N ALA A 232 -39.90 4.77 -13.64
CA ALA A 232 -39.95 6.13 -14.14
C ALA A 232 -40.40 6.20 -15.62
N GLN A 233 -39.83 5.33 -16.47
CA GLN A 233 -40.27 5.24 -17.87
C GLN A 233 -41.75 4.83 -18.01
N ARG A 234 -42.24 3.92 -17.16
CA ARG A 234 -43.68 3.54 -17.17
C ARG A 234 -44.54 4.73 -16.76
N SER A 235 -44.14 5.43 -15.67
CA SER A 235 -44.84 6.62 -15.19
C SER A 235 -44.89 7.72 -16.26
N ALA A 236 -43.79 8.01 -16.93
CA ALA A 236 -43.71 8.98 -18.01
C ALA A 236 -44.64 8.58 -19.18
N ARG A 237 -44.63 7.31 -19.62
CA ARG A 237 -45.55 6.81 -20.64
C ARG A 237 -47.01 6.92 -20.25
N TRP A 238 -47.31 6.69 -18.96
CA TRP A 238 -48.67 6.86 -18.42
C TRP A 238 -49.09 8.34 -18.40
N SER A 239 -48.22 9.24 -18.00
CA SER A 239 -48.45 10.68 -18.07
C SER A 239 -48.71 11.15 -19.48
N ASP A 240 -47.85 10.78 -20.44
CA ASP A 240 -48.02 11.10 -21.88
C ASP A 240 -49.32 10.56 -22.44
N LYS A 241 -49.71 9.33 -22.06
CA LYS A 241 -50.94 8.72 -22.49
C LYS A 241 -52.16 9.42 -21.90
N ALA A 242 -52.11 9.78 -20.63
CA ALA A 242 -53.13 10.56 -19.93
C ALA A 242 -53.29 11.96 -20.52
N GLU A 243 -52.18 12.59 -20.87
CA GLU A 243 -52.18 13.91 -21.51
C GLU A 243 -52.75 13.88 -22.93
N ARG A 244 -52.35 12.88 -23.76
CA ARG A 244 -52.94 12.65 -25.09
C ARG A 244 -54.44 12.32 -25.04
N SER A 245 -54.93 11.63 -24.00
CA SER A 245 -56.33 11.36 -23.79
C SER A 245 -57.14 12.59 -23.34
N LYS A 246 -56.49 13.58 -22.74
CA LYS A 246 -57.05 14.89 -22.39
C LYS A 246 -57.08 15.84 -23.57
N ILE A 247 -56.16 15.71 -24.53
CA ILE A 247 -56.11 16.49 -25.77
C ILE A 247 -56.98 15.75 -26.82
N GLY A 248 -58.24 15.54 -26.51
CA GLY A 248 -59.30 15.24 -27.48
C GLY A 248 -59.80 16.51 -28.14
N PHE A 249 -58.88 17.43 -28.47
CA PHE A 249 -59.18 18.64 -29.18
C PHE A 249 -58.96 18.38 -30.67
N ASP A 250 -60.10 18.09 -31.37
CA ASP A 250 -60.11 18.09 -32.83
C ASP A 250 -60.21 19.54 -33.32
N PRO A 251 -59.14 20.13 -33.89
CA PRO A 251 -59.17 21.51 -34.33
C PRO A 251 -60.20 21.77 -35.45
N ALA A 252 -60.73 20.71 -36.07
CA ALA A 252 -61.77 20.79 -37.13
C ALA A 252 -63.19 20.81 -36.57
N ARG A 253 -63.41 20.53 -35.27
CA ARG A 253 -64.70 20.66 -34.60
C ARG A 253 -64.71 21.84 -33.65
N LYS A 254 -64.94 23.04 -34.20
CA LYS A 254 -65.40 24.18 -33.40
C LYS A 254 -66.75 23.79 -32.82
N GLU A 255 -66.86 23.59 -31.55
CA GLU A 255 -68.01 23.23 -30.71
C GLU A 255 -68.11 21.74 -30.37
N LYS A 256 -67.35 21.38 -29.34
CA LYS A 256 -67.88 20.59 -28.25
C LYS A 256 -67.55 21.34 -26.96
N SER A 257 -68.51 22.04 -26.45
CA SER A 257 -68.53 22.58 -25.11
C SER A 257 -68.04 21.50 -24.12
N ILE A 258 -67.07 21.83 -23.34
CA ILE A 258 -66.72 21.10 -22.12
C ILE A 258 -68.01 21.09 -21.30
N GLY A 259 -68.71 19.97 -21.27
CA GLY A 259 -69.84 19.78 -20.38
C GLY A 259 -69.35 19.87 -18.93
N LEU A 260 -69.49 21.03 -18.38
CA LEU A 260 -69.56 21.22 -16.94
C LEU A 260 -70.73 20.36 -16.50
N ARG A 261 -70.49 19.21 -15.89
CA ARG A 261 -71.46 18.50 -15.10
C ARG A 261 -71.75 19.39 -13.90
N SER A 262 -72.88 20.14 -13.99
CA SER A 262 -73.50 20.79 -12.89
C SER A 262 -73.79 19.72 -11.83
N TYR A 263 -73.23 19.91 -10.67
CA TYR A 263 -73.61 19.20 -9.45
C TYR A 263 -74.97 19.80 -9.04
N GLU A 264 -76.05 19.24 -9.51
CA GLU A 264 -77.36 19.47 -8.87
C GLU A 264 -77.42 18.55 -7.63
N GLY A 265 -77.42 19.21 -6.48
CA GLY A 265 -77.67 18.57 -5.23
C GLY A 265 -79.10 18.11 -5.12
N GLU A 266 -79.32 16.85 -4.87
CA GLU A 266 -80.56 16.35 -4.32
C GLU A 266 -80.62 16.70 -2.84
N LYS A 267 -81.61 17.56 -2.53
CA LYS A 267 -82.19 17.69 -1.19
C LYS A 267 -83.38 16.72 -1.16
N SER A 268 -83.31 15.74 -0.31
CA SER A 268 -84.43 15.24 0.49
C SER A 268 -83.90 14.30 1.58
#